data_80dc0671c59eb3f91b0260a944337952
#
_entry.id   80dc0671c59eb3f91b0260a944337952
#
_cell.length_a   1.000
_cell.length_b   1.000
_cell.length_c   1.000
_cell.angle_alpha   90.00
_cell.angle_beta   90.00
_cell.angle_gamma   90.00
#
_symmetry.space_group_name_H-M   'P 1'
#
loop_
_entity.id
_entity.type
_entity.pdbx_description
1 polymer ?
#
loop_
_entity_poly.entity_id
_entity_poly.type
_entity_poly.pdbx_seq_one_letter_code
_entity_poly.pdbx_strand_id
1 'polypeptide(L)' 'MDINVHKVTKIEIKKRKDVSNFSVRDIVFHNLEYDYETGSYFPTQTEVTCFLESKDVGKLVYEK' A
#
# COMPACT_ATOMS: atom_id res chain seq x y z
N MET A 1 8.10 -14.10 -0.46
CA MET A 1 8.64 -12.88 0.17
C MET A 1 7.61 -12.31 1.13
N ASP A 2 8.00 -12.10 2.35
CA ASP A 2 7.11 -11.51 3.35
C ASP A 2 7.49 -10.06 3.58
N ILE A 3 6.50 -9.19 3.54
CA ILE A 3 6.68 -7.78 3.82
C ILE A 3 6.00 -7.48 5.14
N ASN A 4 6.78 -7.01 6.10
CA ASN A 4 6.26 -6.67 7.42
C ASN A 4 6.24 -5.17 7.59
N VAL A 5 5.07 -4.63 7.89
CA VAL A 5 4.90 -3.20 8.14
C VAL A 5 4.42 -3.03 9.57
N HIS A 6 5.19 -2.29 10.36
CA HIS A 6 4.93 -2.14 11.78
C HIS A 6 4.27 -0.80 12.10
N LYS A 7 3.51 -0.79 13.20
CA LYS A 7 2.84 0.42 13.73
C LYS A 7 1.99 1.14 12.67
N VAL A 8 1.20 0.36 11.96
CA VAL A 8 0.30 0.88 10.93
C VAL A 8 -0.86 1.60 11.60
N THR A 9 -1.10 2.84 11.21
CA THR A 9 -2.20 3.65 11.73
C THR A 9 -3.35 3.74 10.73
N LYS A 10 -3.07 3.56 9.44
CA LYS A 10 -4.08 3.65 8.39
C LYS A 10 -3.62 2.87 7.17
N ILE A 11 -4.53 2.18 6.52
CA ILE A 11 -4.30 1.53 5.24
C ILE A 11 -5.20 2.19 4.21
N GLU A 12 -4.59 2.69 3.16
CA GLU A 12 -5.29 3.37 2.09
C GLU A 12 -5.13 2.57 0.80
N ILE A 13 -6.25 2.19 0.19
CA ILE A 13 -6.24 1.46 -1.07
C ILE A 13 -6.71 2.45 -2.13
N LYS A 14 -5.81 2.80 -3.03
CA LYS A 14 -6.10 3.78 -4.08
C LYS A 14 -6.90 3.15 -5.21
N LYS A 15 -7.52 4.01 -6.01
CA LYS A 15 -8.28 3.55 -7.17
C LYS A 15 -7.38 2.86 -8.17
N ARG A 16 -7.94 1.83 -8.80
CA ARG A 16 -7.30 1.13 -9.89
C ARG A 16 -7.03 2.07 -11.06
N LYS A 17 -5.87 1.95 -11.65
CA LYS A 17 -5.51 2.64 -12.89
C LYS A 17 -5.30 1.61 -13.98
N ASP A 18 -6.01 1.75 -15.08
CA ASP A 18 -5.86 0.87 -16.25
C ASP A 18 -4.89 1.50 -17.23
N VAL A 19 -3.86 0.75 -17.59
CA VAL A 19 -2.85 1.19 -18.53
C VAL A 19 -2.70 0.12 -19.60
N SER A 20 -3.10 0.45 -20.82
CA SER A 20 -2.91 -0.43 -21.99
C SER A 20 -3.31 -1.90 -21.73
N ASN A 21 -2.34 -2.77 -21.40
CA ASN A 21 -2.54 -4.20 -21.22
C ASN A 21 -2.54 -4.66 -19.78
N PHE A 22 -2.40 -3.75 -18.84
CA PHE A 22 -2.34 -4.10 -17.42
C PHE A 22 -3.07 -3.06 -16.58
N SER A 23 -3.28 -3.41 -15.34
CA SER A 23 -3.87 -2.51 -14.36
C SER A 23 -2.95 -2.39 -13.16
N VAL A 24 -2.98 -1.24 -12.53
CA VAL A 24 -2.13 -0.93 -11.39
C VAL A 24 -3.00 -0.51 -10.21
N ARG A 25 -2.66 -0.99 -9.03
CA ARG A 25 -3.31 -0.56 -7.81
C ARG A 25 -2.28 -0.34 -6.72
N ASP A 26 -2.36 0.80 -6.08
CA ASP A 26 -1.45 1.17 -5.00
C ASP A 26 -2.11 0.97 -3.65
N ILE A 27 -1.35 0.41 -2.73
CA ILE A 27 -1.74 0.27 -1.33
C ILE A 27 -0.74 1.08 -0.52
N VAL A 28 -1.25 2.04 0.25
CA VAL A 28 -0.42 2.91 1.07
C VAL A 28 -0.64 2.58 2.54
N PHE A 29 0.43 2.24 3.22
CA PHE A 29 0.43 2.01 4.65
C PHE A 29 0.97 3.26 5.32
N HIS A 30 0.16 3.85 6.19
CA HIS A 30 0.58 4.97 7.02
C HIS A 30 1.09 4.41 8.33
N ASN A 31 2.32 4.72 8.66
CA ASN A 31 2.95 4.21 9.87
C ASN A 31 3.58 5.32 10.70
N LEU A 32 3.96 4.95 11.91
CA LEU A 32 4.76 5.80 12.78
C LEU A 32 6.14 5.19 12.94
N GLU A 33 7.16 6.02 12.84
CA GLU A 33 8.53 5.64 13.15
C GLU A 33 9.03 6.41 14.35
N TYR A 34 9.90 5.79 15.12
CA TYR A 34 10.47 6.40 16.32
C TYR A 34 11.80 7.03 16.00
N ASP A 35 11.95 8.29 16.38
CA ASP A 35 13.20 9.02 16.25
C ASP A 35 13.93 8.98 17.60
N TYR A 36 15.06 8.30 17.63
CA TYR A 36 15.86 8.16 18.84
C TYR A 36 16.55 9.45 19.27
N GLU A 37 16.76 10.38 18.34
CA GLU A 37 17.37 11.67 18.65
C GLU A 37 16.43 12.62 19.37
N THR A 38 15.19 12.65 18.94
CA THR A 38 14.18 13.55 19.52
C THR A 38 13.30 12.87 20.58
N GLY A 39 13.28 11.53 20.58
CA GLY A 39 12.41 10.77 21.45
C GLY A 39 10.93 10.84 21.06
N SER A 40 10.65 11.13 19.81
CA SER A 40 9.29 11.32 19.31
C SER A 40 8.99 10.39 18.15
N TYR A 41 7.69 10.12 17.93
CA TYR A 41 7.24 9.43 16.74
C TYR A 41 6.95 10.42 15.63
N PHE A 42 7.19 10.00 14.40
CA PHE A 42 6.87 10.81 13.24
C PHE A 42 6.16 9.95 12.17
N PRO A 43 5.27 10.54 11.37
CA PRO A 43 4.53 9.79 10.37
C PRO A 43 5.39 9.48 9.15
N THR A 44 5.25 8.25 8.66
CA THR A 44 5.88 7.81 7.42
C THR A 44 4.88 7.04 6.59
N GLN A 45 5.23 6.75 5.35
CA GLN A 45 4.39 5.98 4.45
C GLN A 45 5.20 4.89 3.77
N THR A 46 4.58 3.73 3.62
CA THR A 46 5.11 2.63 2.82
C THR A 46 4.10 2.35 1.71
N GLU A 47 4.53 2.43 0.47
CA GLU A 47 3.66 2.22 -0.67
C GLU A 47 4.02 0.93 -1.38
N VAL A 48 2.99 0.13 -1.69
CA VAL A 48 3.13 -1.11 -2.45
C VAL A 48 2.30 -0.95 -3.71
N THR A 49 2.95 -1.10 -4.86
CA THR A 49 2.29 -1.03 -6.16
C THR A 49 2.05 -2.43 -6.67
N CYS A 50 0.79 -2.75 -6.93
CA CYS A 50 0.39 -4.05 -7.44
C CYS A 50 0.09 -3.94 -8.92
N PHE A 51 0.70 -4.81 -9.73
CA PHE A 51 0.48 -4.88 -11.15
C PHE A 51 -0.34 -6.11 -11.50
N LEU A 52 -1.38 -5.91 -12.31
CA LEU A 52 -2.24 -6.98 -12.78
C LEU A 52 -2.09 -7.07 -14.30
N GLU A 53 -1.59 -8.19 -14.78
CA GLU A 53 -1.31 -8.37 -16.19
C GLU A 53 -2.55 -8.57 -17.06
N SER A 54 -3.68 -8.78 -16.43
CA SER A 54 -4.94 -9.04 -17.10
C SER A 54 -5.89 -7.87 -16.91
N LYS A 55 -6.69 -7.57 -17.93
CA LYS A 55 -7.77 -6.60 -17.81
C LYS A 55 -8.96 -7.13 -16.98
N ASP A 56 -8.92 -8.38 -16.59
CA ASP A 56 -9.94 -8.98 -15.76
C ASP A 56 -9.87 -8.50 -14.31
N VAL A 57 -9.73 -7.23 -14.15
CA VAL A 57 -9.51 -6.60 -12.84
C VAL A 57 -10.78 -6.58 -12.01
N GLY A 58 -11.93 -6.78 -12.65
CA GLY A 58 -13.18 -6.96 -11.93
C GLY A 58 -13.19 -8.19 -11.03
N LYS A 59 -12.20 -9.07 -11.23
CA LYS A 59 -12.02 -10.26 -10.40
C LYS A 59 -11.11 -10.04 -9.20
N LEU A 60 -10.56 -8.84 -9.05
CA LEU A 60 -9.76 -8.53 -7.88
C LEU A 60 -10.70 -8.38 -6.69
N VAL A 61 -10.64 -9.35 -5.82
CA VAL A 61 -11.54 -9.42 -4.66
C VAL A 61 -10.81 -8.90 -3.43
N TYR A 62 -11.50 -8.05 -2.68
CA TYR A 62 -11.03 -7.65 -1.36
C TYR A 62 -11.72 -8.51 -0.33
N GLU A 63 -10.92 -9.15 0.49
CA GLU A 63 -11.42 -9.75 1.70
C GLU A 63 -11.22 -8.75 2.83
N LYS A 64 -12.31 -8.40 3.43
CA LYS A 64 -12.27 -7.53 4.60
C LYS A 64 -12.28 -8.36 5.87
#